data_b22c7a5e2048d792364815ce4586704f
#
_entry.id   b22c7a5e2048d792364815ce4586704f
#
_cell.length_a   1.000
_cell.length_b   1.000
_cell.length_c   1.000
_cell.angle_alpha   90.00
_cell.angle_beta   90.00
_cell.angle_gamma   90.00
#
_symmetry.space_group_name_H-M   'P 1'
#
loop_
_entity.id
_entity.type
_entity.pdbx_description
1 polymer ?
#
loop_
_entity_poly.entity_id
_entity_poly.type
_entity_poly.pdbx_seq_one_letter_code
_entity_poly.pdbx_strand_id
1 'polypeptide(L)'
;MIDEIKGVFKDLKRLKEPQLLHLAQAKCYAYIYAEQKNLEEIGVQMTYCNLDTEGIRRFQEVYTRAELKKWFEELVSEYEKWARYQMEWRAKRNASIKTVEFPFEYRDGQKKLVASVYRTILRKKKLFIQAPTGVGKTMAAVFPAVKAVGEELGEKIFYLTAKTITRTVASQAFEILRKQDLKMK
;
A
#
# COMPACT_ATOMS: atom_id res chain seq x y z
N MET A 1 -27.65 12.94 9.82
CA MET A 1 -27.43 12.74 8.38
C MET A 1 -25.94 12.84 8.09
N ILE A 2 -25.43 11.96 7.25
CA ILE A 2 -24.08 12.01 6.66
C ILE A 2 -24.23 12.53 5.22
N ASP A 3 -23.47 13.55 4.86
CA ASP A 3 -23.39 14.04 3.46
C ASP A 3 -21.96 13.82 2.93
N GLU A 4 -21.81 12.94 1.98
CA GLU A 4 -20.55 12.67 1.30
C GLU A 4 -20.48 13.45 0.00
N ILE A 5 -19.55 14.39 -0.10
CA ILE A 5 -19.44 15.34 -1.21
C ILE A 5 -18.30 14.91 -2.16
N LYS A 6 -18.60 14.84 -3.44
CA LYS A 6 -17.62 14.49 -4.49
C LYS A 6 -17.58 15.53 -5.60
N GLY A 7 -16.41 16.13 -5.82
CA GLY A 7 -16.12 16.92 -7.02
C GLY A 7 -15.90 16.02 -8.24
N VAL A 8 -16.57 16.31 -9.34
CA VAL A 8 -16.47 15.51 -10.59
C VAL A 8 -16.45 16.45 -11.80
N PHE A 9 -15.88 15.96 -12.90
CA PHE A 9 -15.89 16.62 -14.22
C PHE A 9 -16.92 16.00 -15.19
N LYS A 10 -17.79 15.10 -14.68
CA LYS A 10 -18.79 14.40 -15.49
C LYS A 10 -20.08 15.18 -15.56
N ASP A 11 -20.80 15.03 -16.68
CA ASP A 11 -22.18 15.56 -16.82
C ASP A 11 -23.10 14.91 -15.79
N LEU A 12 -23.54 15.70 -14.81
CA LEU A 12 -24.42 15.23 -13.72
C LEU A 12 -25.80 14.80 -14.17
N LYS A 13 -26.27 15.21 -15.35
CA LYS A 13 -27.58 14.79 -15.91
C LYS A 13 -27.58 13.31 -16.23
N ARG A 14 -26.42 12.74 -16.55
CA ARG A 14 -26.25 11.30 -16.87
C ARG A 14 -26.08 10.43 -15.63
N LEU A 15 -25.84 11.02 -14.46
CA LEU A 15 -25.67 10.28 -13.22
C LEU A 15 -27.04 9.91 -12.65
N LYS A 16 -27.52 8.70 -12.89
CA LYS A 16 -28.84 8.23 -12.44
C LYS A 16 -28.86 7.77 -10.99
N GLU A 17 -27.73 7.28 -10.50
CA GLU A 17 -27.53 6.72 -9.15
C GLU A 17 -26.13 7.09 -8.62
N PRO A 18 -25.90 7.01 -7.31
CA PRO A 18 -24.56 7.21 -6.74
C PRO A 18 -23.58 6.13 -7.23
N GLN A 19 -22.30 6.50 -7.36
CA GLN A 19 -21.27 5.48 -7.57
C GLN A 19 -21.15 4.59 -6.33
N LEU A 20 -21.14 3.28 -6.53
CA LEU A 20 -21.16 2.29 -5.44
C LEU A 20 -20.05 2.51 -4.41
N LEU A 21 -18.82 2.83 -4.87
CA LEU A 21 -17.69 3.07 -3.97
C LEU A 21 -17.89 4.31 -3.08
N HIS A 22 -18.46 5.37 -3.63
CA HIS A 22 -18.74 6.59 -2.87
C HIS A 22 -19.88 6.37 -1.85
N LEU A 23 -20.93 5.67 -2.28
CA LEU A 23 -22.03 5.30 -1.41
C LEU A 23 -21.56 4.36 -0.27
N ALA A 24 -20.69 3.40 -0.58
CA ALA A 24 -20.12 2.53 0.44
C ALA A 24 -19.32 3.33 1.49
N GLN A 25 -18.56 4.33 1.07
CA GLN A 25 -17.85 5.22 2.00
C GLN A 25 -18.81 5.97 2.92
N ALA A 26 -19.88 6.56 2.34
CA ALA A 26 -20.90 7.26 3.11
C ALA A 26 -21.64 6.34 4.10
N LYS A 27 -21.97 5.12 3.68
CA LYS A 27 -22.57 4.09 4.55
C LYS A 27 -21.66 3.67 5.69
N CYS A 28 -20.34 3.55 5.48
CA CYS A 28 -19.38 3.29 6.54
C CYS A 28 -19.41 4.39 7.60
N TYR A 29 -19.38 5.65 7.19
CA TYR A 29 -19.47 6.78 8.13
C TYR A 29 -20.81 6.82 8.83
N ALA A 30 -21.90 6.54 8.13
CA ALA A 30 -23.25 6.50 8.70
C ALA A 30 -23.35 5.41 9.78
N TYR A 31 -22.85 4.21 9.51
CA TYR A 31 -22.84 3.13 10.49
C TYR A 31 -22.06 3.51 11.74
N ILE A 32 -20.80 3.96 11.57
CA ILE A 32 -19.95 4.34 12.70
C ILE A 32 -20.60 5.44 13.55
N TYR A 33 -21.18 6.46 12.89
CA TYR A 33 -21.82 7.56 13.59
C TYR A 33 -23.12 7.11 14.30
N ALA A 34 -23.94 6.28 13.65
CA ALA A 34 -25.16 5.74 14.26
C ALA A 34 -24.85 4.90 15.49
N GLU A 35 -23.82 4.05 15.47
CA GLU A 35 -23.34 3.30 16.63
C GLU A 35 -22.86 4.23 17.77
N GLN A 36 -22.03 5.22 17.44
CA GLN A 36 -21.50 6.16 18.45
C GLN A 36 -22.56 7.03 19.11
N LYS A 37 -23.64 7.35 18.39
CA LYS A 37 -24.73 8.20 18.86
C LYS A 37 -25.98 7.45 19.25
N ASN A 38 -25.95 6.11 19.18
CA ASN A 38 -27.09 5.22 19.46
C ASN A 38 -28.34 5.62 18.68
N LEU A 39 -28.19 5.93 17.39
CA LEU A 39 -29.31 6.29 16.50
C LEU A 39 -29.94 5.02 15.92
N GLU A 40 -31.25 4.96 15.86
CA GLU A 40 -31.97 3.86 15.20
C GLU A 40 -31.96 3.98 13.68
N GLU A 41 -32.00 5.24 13.18
CA GLU A 41 -31.98 5.56 11.75
C GLU A 41 -31.03 6.71 11.46
N ILE A 42 -30.50 6.75 10.25
CA ILE A 42 -29.63 7.82 9.78
C ILE A 42 -29.80 8.07 8.28
N GLY A 43 -29.93 9.35 7.87
CA GLY A 43 -29.91 9.74 6.49
C GLY A 43 -28.49 9.73 5.92
N VAL A 44 -28.34 9.18 4.73
CA VAL A 44 -27.12 9.23 3.91
C VAL A 44 -27.40 10.02 2.67
N GLN A 45 -26.62 11.08 2.44
CA GLN A 45 -26.70 11.90 1.25
C GLN A 45 -25.38 11.80 0.48
N MET A 46 -25.50 11.63 -0.83
CA MET A 46 -24.39 11.76 -1.77
C MET A 46 -24.56 13.04 -2.56
N THR A 47 -23.65 13.97 -2.41
CA THR A 47 -23.64 15.24 -3.14
C THR A 47 -22.52 15.23 -4.18
N TYR A 48 -22.87 15.33 -5.46
CA TYR A 48 -21.94 15.51 -6.56
C TYR A 48 -21.93 16.95 -7.04
N CYS A 49 -20.75 17.57 -7.07
CA CYS A 49 -20.53 18.91 -7.60
C CYS A 49 -19.70 18.79 -8.89
N ASN A 50 -20.23 19.31 -9.99
CA ASN A 50 -19.43 19.45 -11.22
C ASN A 50 -18.50 20.64 -11.07
N LEU A 51 -17.18 20.40 -11.22
CA LEU A 51 -16.16 21.41 -10.97
C LEU A 51 -16.01 22.44 -12.11
N ASP A 52 -16.59 22.16 -13.30
CA ASP A 52 -16.58 23.09 -14.43
C ASP A 52 -17.82 23.97 -14.46
N THR A 53 -19.00 23.40 -14.11
CA THR A 53 -20.29 24.07 -14.27
C THR A 53 -20.94 24.50 -12.95
N GLU A 54 -20.30 24.16 -11.82
CA GLU A 54 -20.81 24.36 -10.45
C GLU A 54 -22.18 23.68 -10.21
N GLY A 55 -22.65 22.86 -11.15
CA GLY A 55 -23.89 22.11 -11.03
C GLY A 55 -23.83 21.12 -9.86
N ILE A 56 -24.95 20.94 -9.18
CA ILE A 56 -25.04 20.03 -8.02
C ILE A 56 -26.13 18.99 -8.27
N ARG A 57 -25.84 17.73 -7.94
CA ARG A 57 -26.81 16.63 -7.89
C ARG A 57 -26.70 15.89 -6.57
N ARG A 58 -27.86 15.62 -5.94
CA ARG A 58 -27.94 14.92 -4.67
C ARG A 58 -28.77 13.66 -4.79
N PHE A 59 -28.33 12.63 -4.06
CA PHE A 59 -29.07 11.40 -3.84
C PHE A 59 -29.16 11.20 -2.34
N GLN A 60 -30.35 10.93 -1.83
CA GLN A 60 -30.58 10.79 -0.39
C GLN A 60 -31.38 9.52 -0.11
N GLU A 61 -30.96 8.81 0.92
CA GLU A 61 -31.60 7.59 1.39
C GLU A 61 -31.49 7.52 2.91
N VAL A 62 -32.45 6.89 3.55
CA VAL A 62 -32.44 6.65 5.01
C VAL A 62 -32.19 5.16 5.23
N TYR A 63 -31.29 4.87 6.14
CA TYR A 63 -30.95 3.51 6.55
C TYR A 63 -31.18 3.32 8.04
N THR A 64 -31.68 2.17 8.42
CA THR A 64 -31.67 1.75 9.82
C THR A 64 -30.26 1.34 10.25
N ARG A 65 -29.97 1.48 11.53
CA ARG A 65 -28.70 0.99 12.10
C ARG A 65 -28.52 -0.51 11.87
N ALA A 66 -29.58 -1.29 11.96
CA ALA A 66 -29.53 -2.74 11.74
C ALA A 66 -29.13 -3.10 10.30
N GLU A 67 -29.68 -2.42 9.30
CA GLU A 67 -29.30 -2.60 7.89
C GLU A 67 -27.85 -2.23 7.63
N LEU A 68 -27.41 -1.07 8.16
CA LEU A 68 -26.03 -0.64 8.04
C LEU A 68 -25.06 -1.59 8.74
N LYS A 69 -25.42 -2.11 9.92
CA LYS A 69 -24.62 -3.07 10.65
C LYS A 69 -24.42 -4.34 9.83
N LYS A 70 -25.51 -4.94 9.34
CA LYS A 70 -25.43 -6.16 8.52
C LYS A 70 -24.55 -5.96 7.30
N TRP A 71 -24.76 -4.88 6.56
CA TRP A 71 -23.98 -4.54 5.39
C TRP A 71 -22.49 -4.33 5.72
N PHE A 72 -22.19 -3.65 6.84
CA PHE A 72 -20.83 -3.38 7.28
C PHE A 72 -20.11 -4.67 7.73
N GLU A 73 -20.80 -5.57 8.42
CA GLU A 73 -20.26 -6.87 8.85
C GLU A 73 -19.94 -7.75 7.63
N GLU A 74 -20.80 -7.76 6.60
CA GLU A 74 -20.52 -8.43 5.33
C GLU A 74 -19.26 -7.86 4.65
N LEU A 75 -19.14 -6.54 4.56
CA LEU A 75 -17.98 -5.86 4.00
C LEU A 75 -16.68 -6.20 4.75
N VAL A 76 -16.73 -6.16 6.09
CA VAL A 76 -15.58 -6.48 6.96
C VAL A 76 -15.19 -7.95 6.81
N SER A 77 -16.15 -8.87 6.72
CA SER A 77 -15.89 -10.30 6.52
C SER A 77 -15.13 -10.58 5.21
N GLU A 78 -15.51 -9.89 4.12
CA GLU A 78 -14.77 -10.00 2.86
C GLU A 78 -13.36 -9.39 2.94
N TYR A 79 -13.22 -8.26 3.63
CA TYR A 79 -11.91 -7.64 3.83
C TYR A 79 -11.00 -8.46 4.76
N GLU A 80 -11.55 -9.13 5.76
CA GLU A 80 -10.78 -9.97 6.71
C GLU A 80 -9.99 -11.06 6.00
N LYS A 81 -10.56 -11.69 4.98
CA LYS A 81 -9.87 -12.71 4.17
C LYS A 81 -8.57 -12.14 3.56
N TRP A 82 -8.64 -10.93 3.07
CA TRP A 82 -7.52 -10.20 2.48
C TRP A 82 -6.47 -9.80 3.53
N ALA A 83 -6.92 -9.26 4.66
CA ALA A 83 -6.05 -8.86 5.75
C ALA A 83 -5.30 -10.07 6.33
N ARG A 84 -6.00 -11.19 6.55
CA ARG A 84 -5.42 -12.46 7.01
C ARG A 84 -4.35 -12.97 6.03
N TYR A 85 -4.68 -13.01 4.74
CA TYR A 85 -3.72 -13.39 3.71
C TYR A 85 -2.46 -12.49 3.73
N GLN A 86 -2.62 -11.19 3.86
CA GLN A 86 -1.49 -10.25 3.93
C GLN A 86 -0.61 -10.48 5.17
N MET A 87 -1.22 -10.72 6.33
CA MET A 87 -0.49 -11.03 7.57
C MET A 87 0.32 -12.33 7.43
N GLU A 88 -0.31 -13.40 6.94
CA GLU A 88 0.37 -14.69 6.72
C GLU A 88 1.47 -14.57 5.68
N TRP A 89 1.21 -13.85 4.58
CA TRP A 89 2.21 -13.59 3.56
C TRP A 89 3.41 -12.80 4.12
N ARG A 90 3.17 -11.76 4.92
CA ARG A 90 4.22 -10.97 5.59
C ARG A 90 5.09 -11.87 6.48
N ALA A 91 4.48 -12.72 7.29
CA ALA A 91 5.19 -13.64 8.15
C ALA A 91 6.07 -14.63 7.34
N LYS A 92 5.51 -15.26 6.29
CA LYS A 92 6.23 -16.16 5.39
C LYS A 92 7.37 -15.45 4.66
N ARG A 93 7.13 -14.23 4.16
CA ARG A 93 8.15 -13.39 3.51
C ARG A 93 9.29 -13.09 4.47
N ASN A 94 8.99 -12.57 5.65
CA ASN A 94 10.01 -12.16 6.62
C ASN A 94 10.83 -13.37 7.09
N ALA A 95 10.20 -14.52 7.31
CA ALA A 95 10.91 -15.76 7.62
C ALA A 95 11.88 -16.19 6.51
N SER A 96 11.45 -16.12 5.24
CA SER A 96 12.31 -16.44 4.11
C SER A 96 13.50 -15.48 3.95
N ILE A 97 13.31 -14.19 4.27
CA ILE A 97 14.39 -13.18 4.19
C ILE A 97 15.49 -13.46 5.22
N LYS A 98 15.15 -14.00 6.39
CA LYS A 98 16.16 -14.28 7.45
C LYS A 98 17.24 -15.24 6.98
N THR A 99 16.88 -16.22 6.16
CA THR A 99 17.81 -17.25 5.65
C THR A 99 18.62 -16.79 4.44
N VAL A 100 18.25 -15.69 3.79
CA VAL A 100 18.99 -15.18 2.62
C VAL A 100 20.34 -14.63 3.03
N GLU A 101 21.39 -15.07 2.38
CA GLU A 101 22.77 -14.62 2.57
C GLU A 101 23.24 -13.77 1.38
N PHE A 102 24.33 -13.04 1.56
CA PHE A 102 24.92 -12.32 0.46
C PHE A 102 25.47 -13.32 -0.59
N PRO A 103 25.05 -13.24 -1.86
CA PRO A 103 25.20 -14.36 -2.81
C PRO A 103 26.60 -14.53 -3.40
N PHE A 104 27.57 -13.69 -3.03
CA PHE A 104 28.91 -13.67 -3.59
C PHE A 104 29.97 -13.47 -2.50
N GLU A 105 31.21 -13.77 -2.81
CA GLU A 105 32.31 -13.26 -2.02
C GLU A 105 32.35 -11.73 -2.08
N TYR A 106 32.58 -11.10 -0.93
CA TYR A 106 32.63 -9.64 -0.87
C TYR A 106 33.87 -9.12 -1.59
N ARG A 107 33.65 -8.20 -2.50
CA ARG A 107 34.73 -7.40 -3.08
C ARG A 107 35.24 -6.36 -2.09
N ASP A 108 36.44 -5.84 -2.33
CA ASP A 108 37.00 -4.77 -1.49
C ASP A 108 36.01 -3.58 -1.37
N GLY A 109 35.85 -3.08 -0.15
CA GLY A 109 34.90 -2.01 0.18
C GLY A 109 33.40 -2.39 0.14
N GLN A 110 32.99 -3.51 -0.49
CA GLN A 110 31.60 -3.87 -0.69
C GLN A 110 30.89 -4.21 0.62
N LYS A 111 31.56 -4.91 1.54
CA LYS A 111 31.00 -5.22 2.88
C LYS A 111 30.69 -3.96 3.69
N LYS A 112 31.58 -2.96 3.61
CA LYS A 112 31.38 -1.66 4.24
C LYS A 112 30.18 -0.92 3.63
N LEU A 113 30.00 -1.00 2.31
CA LEU A 113 28.87 -0.42 1.59
C LEU A 113 27.54 -1.05 2.01
N VAL A 114 27.45 -2.38 2.03
CA VAL A 114 26.27 -3.14 2.50
C VAL A 114 25.88 -2.71 3.92
N ALA A 115 26.86 -2.67 4.84
CA ALA A 115 26.63 -2.25 6.21
C ALA A 115 26.16 -0.78 6.31
N SER A 116 26.68 0.10 5.47
CA SER A 116 26.28 1.52 5.43
C SER A 116 24.85 1.70 4.95
N VAL A 117 24.44 0.97 3.91
CA VAL A 117 23.05 0.99 3.42
C VAL A 117 22.10 0.49 4.51
N TYR A 118 22.38 -0.66 5.11
CA TYR A 118 21.53 -1.21 6.16
C TYR A 118 21.38 -0.24 7.37
N ARG A 119 22.52 0.30 7.88
CA ARG A 119 22.49 1.26 8.98
C ARG A 119 21.73 2.53 8.65
N THR A 120 21.77 2.96 7.40
CA THR A 120 21.05 4.15 6.94
C THR A 120 19.54 3.94 6.96
N ILE A 121 19.07 2.77 6.50
CA ILE A 121 17.66 2.38 6.58
C ILE A 121 17.23 2.29 8.05
N LEU A 122 17.98 1.59 8.89
CA LEU A 122 17.71 1.43 10.32
C LEU A 122 17.57 2.80 11.02
N ARG A 123 18.43 3.76 10.66
CA ARG A 123 18.43 5.11 11.25
C ARG A 123 17.45 6.08 10.55
N LYS A 124 16.71 5.64 9.55
CA LYS A 124 15.78 6.46 8.73
C LYS A 124 16.46 7.72 8.17
N LYS A 125 17.70 7.56 7.67
CA LYS A 125 18.49 8.65 7.10
C LYS A 125 18.63 8.52 5.58
N LYS A 126 19.24 9.50 4.95
CA LYS A 126 19.63 9.50 3.54
C LYS A 126 21.10 9.12 3.42
N LEU A 127 21.45 8.39 2.36
CA LEU A 127 22.81 7.99 2.04
C LEU A 127 23.12 8.33 0.58
N PHE A 128 24.20 9.07 0.37
CA PHE A 128 24.78 9.30 -0.95
C PHE A 128 26.00 8.39 -1.10
N ILE A 129 26.08 7.66 -2.19
CA ILE A 129 27.14 6.68 -2.43
C ILE A 129 27.88 7.05 -3.71
N GLN A 130 29.17 7.30 -3.57
CA GLN A 130 30.09 7.38 -4.70
C GLN A 130 31.02 6.16 -4.63
N ALA A 131 30.97 5.32 -5.66
CA ALA A 131 31.78 4.12 -5.74
C ALA A 131 32.12 3.83 -7.20
N PRO A 132 33.33 3.29 -7.50
CA PRO A 132 33.76 2.96 -8.86
C PRO A 132 32.85 1.92 -9.52
N THR A 133 32.95 1.83 -10.85
CA THR A 133 32.29 0.73 -11.60
C THR A 133 32.88 -0.62 -11.21
N GLY A 134 32.07 -1.68 -11.25
CA GLY A 134 32.54 -3.02 -10.95
C GLY A 134 32.49 -3.43 -9.47
N VAL A 135 32.29 -2.53 -8.52
CA VAL A 135 32.19 -2.85 -7.07
C VAL A 135 30.92 -3.64 -6.69
N GLY A 136 29.99 -3.81 -7.62
CA GLY A 136 28.72 -4.51 -7.34
C GLY A 136 27.71 -3.69 -6.53
N LYS A 137 27.63 -2.36 -6.83
CA LYS A 137 26.73 -1.40 -6.16
C LYS A 137 25.28 -1.87 -6.07
N THR A 138 24.73 -2.47 -7.13
CA THR A 138 23.35 -2.90 -7.18
C THR A 138 23.05 -3.95 -6.09
N MET A 139 23.83 -5.02 -6.02
CA MET A 139 23.65 -6.05 -4.98
C MET A 139 23.94 -5.49 -3.58
N ALA A 140 24.95 -4.62 -3.46
CA ALA A 140 25.29 -3.97 -2.19
C ALA A 140 24.21 -2.99 -1.69
N ALA A 141 23.30 -2.55 -2.55
CA ALA A 141 22.13 -1.76 -2.17
C ALA A 141 20.88 -2.65 -1.97
N VAL A 142 20.62 -3.58 -2.90
CA VAL A 142 19.41 -4.43 -2.89
C VAL A 142 19.41 -5.41 -1.70
N PHE A 143 20.50 -6.13 -1.48
CA PHE A 143 20.58 -7.11 -0.40
C PHE A 143 20.28 -6.54 0.99
N PRO A 144 20.94 -5.46 1.46
CA PRO A 144 20.65 -4.88 2.76
C PRO A 144 19.26 -4.26 2.83
N ALA A 145 18.69 -3.78 1.72
CA ALA A 145 17.32 -3.30 1.67
C ALA A 145 16.32 -4.46 1.84
N VAL A 146 16.57 -5.61 1.21
CA VAL A 146 15.79 -6.84 1.42
C VAL A 146 15.88 -7.30 2.89
N LYS A 147 17.09 -7.35 3.47
CA LYS A 147 17.26 -7.70 4.91
C LYS A 147 16.48 -6.73 5.81
N ALA A 148 16.50 -5.43 5.52
CA ALA A 148 15.75 -4.43 6.26
C ALA A 148 14.22 -4.65 6.19
N VAL A 149 13.69 -5.10 5.05
CA VAL A 149 12.27 -5.49 4.92
C VAL A 149 11.96 -6.71 5.81
N GLY A 150 12.86 -7.69 5.87
CA GLY A 150 12.72 -8.86 6.75
C GLY A 150 12.71 -8.53 8.23
N GLU A 151 13.38 -7.45 8.62
CA GLU A 151 13.42 -6.90 9.98
C GLU A 151 12.34 -5.83 10.23
N GLU A 152 11.35 -5.73 9.32
CA GLU A 152 10.22 -4.79 9.41
C GLU A 152 10.62 -3.30 9.45
N LEU A 153 11.80 -2.95 8.99
CA LEU A 153 12.28 -1.57 8.88
C LEU A 153 11.69 -0.82 7.68
N GLY A 154 11.00 -1.54 6.79
CA GLY A 154 10.27 -1.04 5.64
C GLY A 154 9.40 -2.13 5.04
N GLU A 155 8.39 -1.76 4.26
CA GLU A 155 7.47 -2.72 3.65
C GLU A 155 7.74 -2.97 2.17
N LYS A 156 8.25 -1.95 1.48
CA LYS A 156 8.46 -1.93 0.03
C LYS A 156 9.81 -1.32 -0.31
N ILE A 157 10.39 -1.79 -1.42
CA ILE A 157 11.62 -1.25 -1.99
C ILE A 157 11.27 -0.66 -3.35
N PHE A 158 11.61 0.63 -3.54
CA PHE A 158 11.52 1.31 -4.83
C PHE A 158 12.93 1.52 -5.37
N TYR A 159 13.27 0.77 -6.42
CA TYR A 159 14.55 0.91 -7.11
C TYR A 159 14.35 1.75 -8.37
N LEU A 160 14.65 3.04 -8.27
CA LEU A 160 14.45 4.00 -9.35
C LEU A 160 15.70 4.07 -10.22
N THR A 161 15.51 4.08 -11.54
CA THR A 161 16.60 4.13 -12.52
C THR A 161 16.29 5.13 -13.63
N ALA A 162 17.32 5.85 -14.09
CA ALA A 162 17.17 6.78 -15.20
C ALA A 162 17.12 6.09 -16.58
N LYS A 163 17.57 4.83 -16.68
CA LYS A 163 17.67 4.08 -17.94
C LYS A 163 17.09 2.69 -17.80
N THR A 164 16.43 2.19 -18.85
CA THR A 164 15.82 0.86 -18.90
C THR A 164 16.83 -0.28 -18.64
N ILE A 165 18.04 -0.16 -19.14
CA ILE A 165 19.11 -1.16 -18.94
C ILE A 165 19.45 -1.33 -17.45
N THR A 166 19.48 -0.26 -16.67
CA THR A 166 19.75 -0.35 -15.22
C THR A 166 18.62 -1.00 -14.43
N ARG A 167 17.40 -0.98 -14.95
CA ARG A 167 16.27 -1.76 -14.41
C ARG A 167 16.54 -3.27 -14.49
N THR A 168 17.08 -3.74 -15.61
CA THR A 168 17.41 -5.16 -15.81
C THR A 168 18.43 -5.65 -14.78
N VAL A 169 19.44 -4.84 -14.47
CA VAL A 169 20.47 -5.17 -13.46
C VAL A 169 19.85 -5.30 -12.06
N ALA A 170 18.92 -4.42 -11.70
CA ALA A 170 18.21 -4.54 -10.42
C ALA A 170 17.33 -5.81 -10.38
N SER A 171 16.59 -6.10 -11.45
CA SER A 171 15.79 -7.33 -11.55
C SER A 171 16.65 -8.58 -11.41
N GLN A 172 17.81 -8.62 -12.06
CA GLN A 172 18.77 -9.74 -11.93
C GLN A 172 19.27 -9.91 -10.50
N ALA A 173 19.53 -8.81 -9.77
CA ALA A 173 19.93 -8.88 -8.37
C ALA A 173 18.83 -9.53 -7.50
N PHE A 174 17.56 -9.19 -7.71
CA PHE A 174 16.44 -9.84 -7.02
C PHE A 174 16.30 -11.32 -7.42
N GLU A 175 16.46 -11.66 -8.70
CA GLU A 175 16.39 -13.06 -9.14
C GLU A 175 17.51 -13.92 -8.52
N ILE A 176 18.71 -13.39 -8.34
CA ILE A 176 19.79 -14.09 -7.64
C ILE A 176 19.42 -14.37 -6.19
N LEU A 177 18.81 -13.41 -5.49
CA LEU A 177 18.36 -13.60 -4.12
C LEU A 177 17.17 -14.58 -4.05
N ARG A 178 16.26 -14.57 -5.04
CA ARG A 178 15.13 -15.52 -5.13
C ARG A 178 15.56 -16.96 -5.24
N LYS A 179 16.71 -17.24 -5.84
CA LYS A 179 17.27 -18.60 -5.91
C LYS A 179 17.62 -19.20 -4.53
N GLN A 180 17.63 -18.38 -3.48
CA GLN A 180 17.81 -18.80 -2.09
C GLN A 180 16.46 -18.92 -1.34
N ASP A 181 15.37 -19.29 -2.03
CA ASP A 181 14.01 -19.42 -1.49
C ASP A 181 13.40 -18.11 -0.94
N LEU A 182 13.90 -16.97 -1.39
CA LEU A 182 13.33 -15.68 -1.03
C LEU A 182 11.89 -15.54 -1.53
N LYS A 183 10.93 -15.43 -0.63
CA LYS A 183 9.52 -15.15 -0.91
C LYS A 183 9.26 -13.66 -0.92
N MET A 184 9.51 -13.00 -2.03
CA MET A 184 9.28 -11.58 -2.22
C MET A 184 8.71 -11.34 -3.63
N LYS A 185 7.64 -10.53 -3.73
CA LYS A 185 7.01 -10.13 -5.01
C LYS A 185 7.60 -8.81 -5.50
#